data_4a46bdd57e4c7e860dd889e5ff80d359
#
_entry.id   4a46bdd57e4c7e860dd889e5ff80d359
#
_cell.length_a   1.000
_cell.length_b   1.000
_cell.length_c   1.000
_cell.angle_alpha   90.00
_cell.angle_beta   90.00
_cell.angle_gamma   90.00
#
_symmetry.space_group_name_H-M   'P 1'
#
loop_
_entity.id
_entity.type
_entity.pdbx_description
1 polymer ?
#
loop_
_entity_poly.entity_id
_entity_poly.type
_entity_poly.pdbx_seq_one_letter_code
_entity_poly.pdbx_strand_id
1 'polypeptide(L)'
;MLCDYTKTEEKIKAAAYVRMSTEHQKYSPENQLATINDYAQKHNYEIIETYTDGGRSGLNISGRPELQRMLSDVQSHNKAYKAILVLDVTRWGRFQDADESAHYEYICKKAGVRVQYCAEQFTNDDSPVSTIIKSVKRTMAAEYSRELSCKVFAGQSRLITLGYKQGGFAGFGLRRMLIDEHGNKKGVLSVGEHKS
;
A
#
# COMPACT_ATOMS: atom_id res chain seq x y z
N MET A 1 19.82 48.38 -15.12
CA MET A 1 20.35 47.18 -14.43
C MET A 1 19.22 46.60 -13.56
N LEU A 2 18.47 45.69 -14.16
CA LEU A 2 17.44 44.91 -13.43
C LEU A 2 18.13 43.70 -12.84
N CYS A 3 18.26 43.66 -11.51
CA CYS A 3 18.77 42.52 -10.78
C CYS A 3 17.61 41.50 -10.71
N ASP A 4 17.65 40.48 -11.56
CA ASP A 4 16.80 39.28 -11.42
C ASP A 4 17.27 38.50 -10.19
N TYR A 5 16.63 38.78 -9.05
CA TYR A 5 16.68 37.91 -7.89
C TYR A 5 15.74 36.71 -8.16
N THR A 6 16.17 35.76 -8.96
CA THR A 6 15.61 34.42 -8.91
C THR A 6 16.02 33.77 -7.58
N LYS A 7 15.22 34.02 -6.55
CA LYS A 7 15.30 33.31 -5.27
C LYS A 7 14.98 31.85 -5.57
N THR A 8 16.00 31.03 -5.77
CA THR A 8 15.87 29.59 -5.89
C THR A 8 15.33 29.11 -4.55
N GLU A 9 14.02 28.89 -4.44
CA GLU A 9 13.43 28.35 -3.22
C GLU A 9 14.05 26.96 -2.99
N GLU A 10 14.73 26.81 -1.88
CA GLU A 10 15.35 25.54 -1.48
C GLU A 10 14.28 24.46 -1.40
N LYS A 11 14.46 23.37 -2.16
CA LYS A 11 13.50 22.27 -2.18
C LYS A 11 13.38 21.60 -0.83
N ILE A 12 12.17 21.24 -0.44
CA ILE A 12 11.90 20.51 0.79
C ILE A 12 12.30 19.04 0.58
N LYS A 13 13.28 18.57 1.33
CA LYS A 13 13.70 17.16 1.28
C LYS A 13 12.56 16.26 1.74
N ALA A 14 12.27 15.22 0.96
CA ALA A 14 11.20 14.26 1.20
C ALA A 14 11.67 12.82 0.98
N ALA A 15 11.00 11.88 1.63
CA ALA A 15 11.10 10.46 1.32
C ALA A 15 9.84 10.00 0.58
N ALA A 16 9.97 9.04 -0.35
CA ALA A 16 8.85 8.38 -0.99
C ALA A 16 8.58 7.04 -0.30
N TYR A 17 7.30 6.71 -0.06
CA TYR A 17 6.90 5.40 0.39
C TYR A 17 5.96 4.74 -0.62
N VAL A 18 6.36 3.54 -1.08
CA VAL A 18 5.66 2.75 -2.10
C VAL A 18 5.33 1.37 -1.56
N ARG A 19 4.12 0.86 -1.82
CA ARG A 19 3.70 -0.46 -1.37
C ARG A 19 2.97 -1.24 -2.47
N MET A 20 3.39 -2.48 -2.69
CA MET A 20 2.66 -3.46 -3.50
C MET A 20 1.79 -4.34 -2.61
N SER A 21 0.61 -4.70 -3.07
CA SER A 21 -0.27 -5.65 -2.35
C SER A 21 -0.32 -7.05 -2.97
N THR A 22 -0.11 -7.18 -4.29
CA THR A 22 0.00 -8.45 -5.05
C THR A 22 0.49 -8.18 -6.47
N GLU A 23 1.03 -9.19 -7.18
CA GLU A 23 1.68 -9.10 -8.48
C GLU A 23 0.83 -8.58 -9.66
N HIS A 24 -0.50 -8.46 -9.50
CA HIS A 24 -1.42 -8.15 -10.60
C HIS A 24 -2.16 -6.82 -10.46
N GLN A 25 -1.67 -5.85 -9.69
CA GLN A 25 -2.40 -4.59 -9.52
C GLN A 25 -2.02 -3.52 -10.54
N LYS A 26 -3.06 -2.79 -10.99
CA LYS A 26 -3.05 -1.63 -11.91
C LYS A 26 -2.06 -0.50 -11.55
N TYR A 27 -1.51 -0.53 -10.34
CA TYR A 27 -0.55 0.45 -9.83
C TYR A 27 0.75 -0.26 -9.47
N SER A 28 1.59 -0.50 -10.48
CA SER A 28 2.96 -0.95 -10.27
C SER A 28 3.74 0.07 -9.41
N PRO A 29 4.82 -0.32 -8.74
CA PRO A 29 5.67 0.62 -8.01
C PRO A 29 6.12 1.79 -8.88
N GLU A 30 6.38 1.53 -10.17
CA GLU A 30 6.79 2.55 -11.13
C GLU A 30 5.69 3.60 -11.33
N ASN A 31 4.42 3.19 -11.50
CA ASN A 31 3.30 4.11 -11.64
C ASN A 31 3.06 4.93 -10.36
N GLN A 32 3.24 4.30 -9.19
CA GLN A 32 3.15 5.03 -7.92
C GLN A 32 4.25 6.09 -7.82
N LEU A 33 5.50 5.70 -8.13
CA LEU A 33 6.64 6.62 -8.11
C LEU A 33 6.50 7.74 -9.14
N ALA A 34 5.99 7.45 -10.34
CA ALA A 34 5.72 8.48 -11.34
C ALA A 34 4.77 9.56 -10.78
N THR A 35 3.63 9.15 -10.20
CA THR A 35 2.66 10.08 -9.59
C THR A 35 3.28 10.86 -8.41
N ILE A 36 4.08 10.19 -7.56
CA ILE A 36 4.75 10.82 -6.43
C ILE A 36 5.79 11.84 -6.93
N ASN A 37 6.56 11.52 -7.98
CA ASN A 37 7.53 12.42 -8.58
C ASN A 37 6.87 13.66 -9.20
N ASP A 38 5.75 13.47 -9.92
CA ASP A 38 4.97 14.59 -10.47
C ASP A 38 4.46 15.52 -9.37
N TYR A 39 3.97 14.95 -8.28
CA TYR A 39 3.55 15.71 -7.09
C TYR A 39 4.74 16.45 -6.47
N ALA A 40 5.87 15.78 -6.29
CA ALA A 40 7.08 16.36 -5.72
C ALA A 40 7.56 17.59 -6.53
N GLN A 41 7.57 17.49 -7.86
CA GLN A 41 7.95 18.60 -8.74
C GLN A 41 6.99 19.80 -8.60
N LYS A 42 5.67 19.55 -8.55
CA LYS A 42 4.64 20.59 -8.44
C LYS A 42 4.64 21.31 -7.09
N HIS A 43 5.09 20.62 -6.03
CA HIS A 43 5.05 21.15 -4.66
C HIS A 43 6.42 21.44 -4.06
N ASN A 44 7.45 21.59 -4.90
CA ASN A 44 8.81 21.94 -4.51
C ASN A 44 9.46 20.97 -3.52
N TYR A 45 9.20 19.65 -3.67
CA TYR A 45 9.87 18.58 -2.93
C TYR A 45 11.05 18.00 -3.72
N GLU A 46 12.07 17.53 -2.99
CA GLU A 46 13.17 16.73 -3.50
C GLU A 46 13.15 15.37 -2.82
N ILE A 47 12.93 14.30 -3.59
CA ILE A 47 12.93 12.93 -3.04
C ILE A 47 14.38 12.46 -2.89
N ILE A 48 14.81 12.26 -1.64
CA ILE A 48 16.18 11.86 -1.30
C ILE A 48 16.27 10.38 -0.87
N GLU A 49 15.14 9.75 -0.51
CA GLU A 49 15.07 8.36 -0.07
C GLU A 49 13.76 7.74 -0.56
N THR A 50 13.79 6.43 -0.88
CA THR A 50 12.59 5.68 -1.28
C THR A 50 12.52 4.38 -0.50
N TYR A 51 11.39 4.15 0.17
CA TYR A 51 11.08 2.94 0.91
C TYR A 51 10.04 2.14 0.12
N THR A 52 10.34 0.86 -0.15
CA THR A 52 9.48 0.01 -0.99
C THR A 52 9.16 -1.31 -0.31
N ASP A 53 7.92 -1.50 0.09
CA ASP A 53 7.41 -2.78 0.58
C ASP A 53 6.75 -3.58 -0.54
N GLY A 54 7.30 -4.77 -0.84
CA GLY A 54 6.84 -5.66 -1.90
C GLY A 54 6.01 -6.84 -1.41
N GLY A 55 4.95 -7.19 -2.14
CA GLY A 55 4.35 -8.54 -2.16
C GLY A 55 3.61 -9.03 -0.91
N ARG A 56 3.41 -8.24 0.14
CA ARG A 56 2.72 -8.68 1.36
C ARG A 56 1.47 -7.85 1.67
N SER A 57 0.51 -8.48 2.34
CA SER A 57 -0.71 -7.82 2.82
C SER A 57 -0.35 -6.59 3.68
N GLY A 58 -0.97 -5.45 3.37
CA GLY A 58 -0.80 -4.21 4.15
C GLY A 58 -1.57 -4.18 5.47
N LEU A 59 -2.05 -5.35 5.95
CA LEU A 59 -2.91 -5.47 7.14
C LEU A 59 -2.11 -5.38 8.45
N ASN A 60 -0.83 -5.75 8.44
CA ASN A 60 0.01 -5.75 9.63
C ASN A 60 1.36 -5.09 9.34
N ILE A 61 1.90 -4.39 10.32
CA ILE A 61 3.22 -3.76 10.23
C ILE A 61 4.36 -4.79 10.11
N SER A 62 4.21 -5.98 10.70
CA SER A 62 5.21 -7.06 10.65
C SER A 62 5.55 -7.53 9.23
N GLY A 63 4.64 -7.34 8.28
CA GLY A 63 4.84 -7.63 6.87
C GLY A 63 5.45 -6.47 6.06
N ARG A 64 5.86 -5.37 6.71
CA ARG A 64 6.27 -4.12 6.07
C ARG A 64 7.61 -3.63 6.65
N PRO A 65 8.73 -4.30 6.35
CA PRO A 65 10.04 -3.98 6.90
C PRO A 65 10.51 -2.58 6.53
N GLU A 66 10.21 -2.10 5.31
CA GLU A 66 10.61 -0.78 4.87
C GLU A 66 9.79 0.33 5.54
N LEU A 67 8.51 0.08 5.86
CA LEU A 67 7.74 0.99 6.72
C LEU A 67 8.34 1.09 8.12
N GLN A 68 8.73 -0.05 8.71
CA GLN A 68 9.37 -0.06 10.03
C GLN A 68 10.70 0.69 10.02
N ARG A 69 11.53 0.45 8.99
CA ARG A 69 12.79 1.18 8.78
C ARG A 69 12.52 2.67 8.67
N MET A 70 11.58 3.08 7.83
CA MET A 70 11.19 4.49 7.66
C MET A 70 10.76 5.13 8.98
N LEU A 71 9.92 4.45 9.78
CA LEU A 71 9.48 4.95 11.09
C LEU A 71 10.65 5.08 12.08
N SER A 72 11.60 4.15 12.04
CA SER A 72 12.85 4.24 12.84
C SER A 72 13.69 5.43 12.40
N ASP A 73 13.87 5.65 11.10
CA ASP A 73 14.62 6.78 10.56
C ASP A 73 13.98 8.12 10.91
N VAL A 74 12.64 8.19 10.87
CA VAL A 74 11.87 9.38 11.28
C VAL A 74 12.08 9.71 12.76
N GLN A 75 12.20 8.70 13.62
CA GLN A 75 12.39 8.89 15.06
C GLN A 75 13.85 9.19 15.42
N SER A 76 14.79 8.96 14.50
CA SER A 76 16.19 9.27 14.70
C SER A 76 16.43 10.79 14.82
N HIS A 77 17.45 11.20 15.58
CA HIS A 77 17.78 12.61 15.76
C HIS A 77 18.32 13.28 14.48
N ASN A 78 18.80 12.49 13.52
CA ASN A 78 19.44 12.97 12.29
C ASN A 78 18.63 12.64 11.04
N LYS A 79 17.32 12.93 11.06
CA LYS A 79 16.44 12.72 9.90
C LYS A 79 16.80 13.65 8.74
N ALA A 80 16.97 13.06 7.57
CA ALA A 80 17.41 13.79 6.38
C ALA A 80 16.26 14.53 5.65
N TYR A 81 14.99 14.20 5.94
CA TYR A 81 13.80 14.72 5.24
C TYR A 81 12.74 15.26 6.20
N LYS A 82 11.88 16.15 5.68
CA LYS A 82 10.77 16.82 6.41
C LYS A 82 9.38 16.35 5.97
N ALA A 83 9.30 15.56 4.91
CA ALA A 83 8.04 15.03 4.40
C ALA A 83 8.18 13.59 3.94
N ILE A 84 7.10 12.82 4.02
CA ILE A 84 6.94 11.51 3.42
C ILE A 84 5.83 11.63 2.38
N LEU A 85 6.13 11.27 1.13
CA LEU A 85 5.20 11.29 0.02
C LEU A 85 4.66 9.88 -0.22
N VAL A 86 3.36 9.72 -0.21
CA VAL A 86 2.65 8.45 -0.39
C VAL A 86 1.57 8.64 -1.45
N LEU A 87 1.29 7.64 -2.26
CA LEU A 87 0.27 7.75 -3.30
C LEU A 87 -1.10 8.12 -2.71
N ASP A 88 -1.63 7.28 -1.81
CA ASP A 88 -2.94 7.43 -1.20
C ASP A 88 -3.01 6.82 0.22
N VAL A 89 -4.12 7.02 0.91
CA VAL A 89 -4.34 6.51 2.27
C VAL A 89 -4.25 4.98 2.31
N THR A 90 -4.64 4.27 1.25
CA THR A 90 -4.62 2.80 1.21
C THR A 90 -3.19 2.25 1.05
N ARG A 91 -2.27 3.04 0.47
CA ARG A 91 -0.84 2.70 0.36
C ARG A 91 -0.12 2.96 1.67
N TRP A 92 -0.48 4.02 2.38
CA TRP A 92 0.01 4.25 3.74
C TRP A 92 -0.32 3.07 4.65
N GLY A 93 -1.59 2.64 4.71
CA GLY A 93 -1.96 1.44 5.44
C GLY A 93 -3.42 1.08 5.34
N ARG A 94 -3.70 -0.17 4.97
CA ARG A 94 -5.00 -0.83 5.15
C ARG A 94 -4.95 -1.67 6.41
N PHE A 95 -4.57 -1.07 7.53
CA PHE A 95 -4.57 -1.74 8.82
C PHE A 95 -5.98 -2.19 9.18
N GLN A 96 -6.10 -3.30 9.90
CA GLN A 96 -7.41 -3.77 10.40
C GLN A 96 -8.03 -2.74 11.34
N ASP A 97 -7.19 -2.00 12.04
CA ASP A 97 -7.57 -0.87 12.87
C ASP A 97 -7.20 0.45 12.17
N ALA A 98 -8.20 1.31 11.95
CA ALA A 98 -7.99 2.63 11.37
C ALA A 98 -7.10 3.53 12.25
N ASP A 99 -7.11 3.28 13.57
CA ASP A 99 -6.33 4.02 14.55
C ASP A 99 -4.83 3.72 14.43
N GLU A 100 -4.47 2.49 14.01
CA GLU A 100 -3.07 2.12 13.77
C GLU A 100 -2.46 2.99 12.66
N SER A 101 -3.19 3.21 11.57
CA SER A 101 -2.77 4.10 10.48
C SER A 101 -2.59 5.55 10.97
N ALA A 102 -3.51 6.03 11.80
CA ALA A 102 -3.44 7.36 12.41
C ALA A 102 -2.27 7.47 13.40
N HIS A 103 -1.99 6.42 14.15
CA HIS A 103 -0.88 6.37 15.09
C HIS A 103 0.48 6.53 14.40
N TYR A 104 0.73 5.83 13.30
CA TYR A 104 1.99 5.99 12.55
C TYR A 104 2.12 7.37 11.91
N GLU A 105 1.03 7.96 11.40
CA GLU A 105 1.05 9.33 10.92
C GLU A 105 1.34 10.32 12.07
N TYR A 106 0.78 10.08 13.25
CA TYR A 106 1.05 10.89 14.45
C TYR A 106 2.52 10.81 14.90
N ILE A 107 3.14 9.62 14.87
CA ILE A 107 4.58 9.45 15.15
C ILE A 107 5.41 10.31 14.21
N CYS A 108 5.13 10.27 12.91
CA CYS A 108 5.82 11.09 11.92
C CYS A 108 5.62 12.58 12.21
N LYS A 109 4.39 13.02 12.48
CA LYS A 109 4.06 14.41 12.79
C LYS A 109 4.77 14.89 14.06
N LYS A 110 4.78 14.09 15.13
CA LYS A 110 5.49 14.40 16.38
C LYS A 110 6.99 14.56 16.17
N ALA A 111 7.55 13.78 15.26
CA ALA A 111 8.95 13.91 14.85
C ALA A 111 9.20 15.11 13.89
N GLY A 112 8.18 15.89 13.51
CA GLY A 112 8.27 17.03 12.59
C GLY A 112 8.37 16.63 11.12
N VAL A 113 7.93 15.40 10.76
CA VAL A 113 7.84 14.91 9.38
C VAL A 113 6.36 14.79 8.98
N ARG A 114 5.96 15.48 7.90
CA ARG A 114 4.57 15.45 7.42
C ARG A 114 4.36 14.32 6.43
N VAL A 115 3.24 13.60 6.56
CA VAL A 115 2.80 12.62 5.56
C VAL A 115 1.88 13.31 4.55
N GLN A 116 2.25 13.25 3.27
CA GLN A 116 1.54 13.88 2.15
C GLN A 116 0.98 12.81 1.22
N TYR A 117 -0.30 12.88 0.93
CA TYR A 117 -1.00 11.95 0.03
C TYR A 117 -1.13 12.57 -1.36
N CYS A 118 -0.37 12.03 -2.35
CA CYS A 118 -0.15 12.66 -3.64
C CYS A 118 -1.35 12.55 -4.60
N ALA A 119 -2.15 11.48 -4.50
CA ALA A 119 -3.30 11.24 -5.38
C ALA A 119 -4.66 11.55 -4.72
N GLU A 120 -4.65 12.13 -3.52
CA GLU A 120 -5.88 12.45 -2.80
C GLU A 120 -6.39 13.86 -3.13
N GLN A 121 -7.72 14.00 -3.13
CA GLN A 121 -8.37 15.28 -3.45
C GLN A 121 -8.51 16.23 -2.26
N PHE A 122 -8.14 15.81 -1.05
CA PHE A 122 -8.16 16.68 0.12
C PHE A 122 -6.83 17.41 0.28
N THR A 123 -6.89 18.59 0.89
CA THR A 123 -5.69 19.36 1.21
C THR A 123 -4.88 18.67 2.31
N ASN A 124 -3.56 18.61 2.14
CA ASN A 124 -2.66 18.04 3.15
C ASN A 124 -2.26 19.09 4.22
N ASP A 125 -3.23 19.90 4.69
CA ASP A 125 -3.02 21.10 5.50
C ASP A 125 -3.34 20.91 6.99
N ASP A 126 -3.60 19.68 7.43
CA ASP A 126 -3.99 19.36 8.82
C ASP A 126 -5.28 20.12 9.30
N SER A 127 -6.09 20.64 8.37
CA SER A 127 -7.36 21.25 8.70
C SER A 127 -8.33 20.22 9.33
N PRO A 128 -9.30 20.66 10.14
CA PRO A 128 -10.31 19.75 10.70
C PRO A 128 -11.05 18.95 9.62
N VAL A 129 -11.31 19.57 8.47
CA VAL A 129 -11.98 18.92 7.34
C VAL A 129 -11.11 17.83 6.74
N SER A 130 -9.84 18.10 6.49
CA SER A 130 -8.91 17.08 5.96
C SER A 130 -8.72 15.93 6.94
N THR A 131 -8.72 16.19 8.24
CA THR A 131 -8.64 15.18 9.29
C THR A 131 -9.85 14.24 9.28
N ILE A 132 -11.06 14.79 9.14
CA ILE A 132 -12.30 14.00 9.03
C ILE A 132 -12.27 13.15 7.77
N ILE A 133 -11.91 13.71 6.62
CA ILE A 133 -11.84 12.97 5.35
C ILE A 133 -10.81 11.84 5.44
N LYS A 134 -9.63 12.08 6.02
CA LYS A 134 -8.62 11.05 6.26
C LYS A 134 -9.17 9.91 7.12
N SER A 135 -9.87 10.23 8.22
CA SER A 135 -10.48 9.23 9.11
C SER A 135 -11.51 8.37 8.39
N VAL A 136 -12.42 8.99 7.62
CA VAL A 136 -13.41 8.26 6.81
C VAL A 136 -12.72 7.33 5.80
N LYS A 137 -11.72 7.81 5.08
CA LYS A 137 -10.98 6.99 4.10
C LYS A 137 -10.25 5.82 4.75
N ARG A 138 -9.65 6.00 5.93
CA ARG A 138 -9.02 4.92 6.70
C ARG A 138 -10.03 3.85 7.10
N THR A 139 -11.16 4.26 7.65
CA THR A 139 -12.25 3.36 8.04
C THR A 139 -12.79 2.59 6.84
N MET A 140 -13.03 3.26 5.71
CA MET A 140 -13.48 2.61 4.48
C MET A 140 -12.45 1.60 3.95
N ALA A 141 -11.15 1.93 4.01
CA ALA A 141 -10.09 1.02 3.57
C ALA A 141 -10.00 -0.24 4.44
N ALA A 142 -10.17 -0.11 5.75
CA ALA A 142 -10.21 -1.23 6.70
C ALA A 142 -11.46 -2.10 6.47
N GLU A 143 -12.63 -1.49 6.37
CA GLU A 143 -13.92 -2.18 6.17
C GLU A 143 -13.97 -2.92 4.83
N TYR A 144 -13.47 -2.32 3.74
CA TYR A 144 -13.38 -3.00 2.45
C TYR A 144 -12.56 -4.31 2.54
N SER A 145 -11.44 -4.29 3.26
CA SER A 145 -10.60 -5.48 3.44
C SER A 145 -11.33 -6.56 4.24
N ARG A 146 -12.09 -6.18 5.28
CA ARG A 146 -12.89 -7.09 6.10
C ARG A 146 -14.04 -7.70 5.30
N GLU A 147 -14.78 -6.87 4.56
CA GLU A 147 -15.90 -7.31 3.71
C GLU A 147 -15.44 -8.28 2.61
N LEU A 148 -14.31 -7.96 1.96
CA LEU A 148 -13.71 -8.85 0.95
C LEU A 148 -13.33 -10.20 1.56
N SER A 149 -12.72 -10.22 2.73
CA SER A 149 -12.37 -11.45 3.45
C SER A 149 -13.59 -12.31 3.75
N CYS A 150 -14.67 -11.71 4.23
CA CYS A 150 -15.94 -12.40 4.48
C CYS A 150 -16.54 -12.98 3.20
N LYS A 151 -16.54 -12.22 2.10
CA LYS A 151 -17.05 -12.69 0.80
C LYS A 151 -16.23 -13.86 0.25
N VAL A 152 -14.91 -13.77 0.33
CA VAL A 152 -14.00 -14.84 -0.10
C VAL A 152 -14.23 -16.10 0.75
N PHE A 153 -14.32 -15.97 2.07
CA PHE A 153 -14.57 -17.08 2.97
C PHE A 153 -15.92 -17.76 2.68
N ALA A 154 -16.97 -16.97 2.50
CA ALA A 154 -18.31 -17.50 2.16
C ALA A 154 -18.29 -18.24 0.83
N GLY A 155 -17.61 -17.70 -0.20
CA GLY A 155 -17.45 -18.35 -1.49
C GLY A 155 -16.67 -19.67 -1.40
N GLN A 156 -15.55 -19.68 -0.67
CA GLN A 156 -14.76 -20.90 -0.43
C GLN A 156 -15.56 -21.97 0.35
N SER A 157 -16.26 -21.57 1.40
CA SER A 157 -17.09 -22.47 2.21
C SER A 157 -18.19 -23.12 1.34
N ARG A 158 -18.86 -22.35 0.49
CA ARG A 158 -19.86 -22.87 -0.44
C ARG A 158 -19.25 -23.91 -1.39
N LEU A 159 -18.09 -23.63 -1.97
CA LEU A 159 -17.44 -24.57 -2.88
C LEU A 159 -17.01 -25.85 -2.17
N ILE A 160 -16.54 -25.76 -0.92
CA ILE A 160 -16.22 -26.95 -0.09
C ILE A 160 -17.50 -27.76 0.18
N THR A 161 -18.60 -27.12 0.53
CA THR A 161 -19.90 -27.78 0.77
C THR A 161 -20.41 -28.51 -0.48
N LEU A 162 -20.12 -27.97 -1.68
CA LEU A 162 -20.43 -28.59 -2.96
C LEU A 162 -19.43 -29.72 -3.34
N GLY A 163 -18.47 -30.05 -2.50
CA GLY A 163 -17.48 -31.12 -2.72
C GLY A 163 -16.24 -30.68 -3.52
N TYR A 164 -16.10 -29.40 -3.84
CA TYR A 164 -14.92 -28.90 -4.53
C TYR A 164 -13.76 -28.64 -3.57
N LYS A 165 -12.59 -29.16 -3.90
CA LYS A 165 -11.39 -28.91 -3.11
C LYS A 165 -10.86 -27.48 -3.35
N GLN A 166 -10.75 -26.69 -2.30
CA GLN A 166 -10.20 -25.35 -2.33
C GLN A 166 -8.71 -25.34 -1.92
N GLY A 167 -7.82 -25.06 -2.86
CA GLY A 167 -6.40 -24.88 -2.61
C GLY A 167 -5.63 -26.11 -2.09
N GLY A 168 -4.41 -25.94 -1.62
CA GLY A 168 -3.54 -26.97 -1.04
C GLY A 168 -2.92 -27.93 -2.07
N PHE A 169 -2.01 -28.79 -1.68
CA PHE A 169 -1.41 -29.83 -2.53
C PHE A 169 -2.39 -30.98 -2.77
N ALA A 170 -2.25 -31.66 -3.92
CA ALA A 170 -3.06 -32.83 -4.25
C ALA A 170 -2.74 -34.06 -3.37
N GLY A 171 -1.63 -34.04 -2.65
CA GLY A 171 -1.07 -35.17 -1.92
C GLY A 171 -0.01 -35.90 -2.73
N PHE A 172 0.81 -36.72 -2.04
CA PHE A 172 1.86 -37.47 -2.71
C PHE A 172 1.26 -38.48 -3.70
N GLY A 173 1.79 -38.52 -4.92
CA GLY A 173 1.34 -39.44 -5.99
C GLY A 173 0.02 -39.05 -6.67
N LEU A 174 -0.64 -37.95 -6.26
CA LEU A 174 -1.91 -37.49 -6.85
C LEU A 174 -1.67 -36.26 -7.75
N ARG A 175 -2.41 -36.17 -8.84
CA ARG A 175 -2.48 -34.99 -9.73
C ARG A 175 -3.85 -34.34 -9.65
N ARG A 176 -3.88 -33.01 -9.72
CA ARG A 176 -5.14 -32.28 -9.95
C ARG A 176 -5.47 -32.28 -11.40
N MET A 177 -6.72 -32.58 -11.70
CA MET A 177 -7.29 -32.50 -13.03
C MET A 177 -8.44 -31.49 -13.01
N LEU A 178 -8.40 -30.54 -13.94
CA LEU A 178 -9.53 -29.65 -14.17
C LEU A 178 -10.56 -30.41 -14.98
N ILE A 179 -11.76 -30.56 -14.41
CA ILE A 179 -12.93 -31.11 -15.09
C ILE A 179 -14.02 -30.04 -15.15
N ASP A 180 -14.78 -30.00 -16.23
CA ASP A 180 -15.98 -29.16 -16.32
C ASP A 180 -17.19 -29.82 -15.61
N GLU A 181 -18.32 -29.12 -15.61
CA GLU A 181 -19.59 -29.60 -15.04
C GLU A 181 -20.14 -30.87 -15.70
N HIS A 182 -19.65 -31.18 -16.90
CA HIS A 182 -20.02 -32.40 -17.66
C HIS A 182 -19.01 -33.54 -17.51
N GLY A 183 -17.98 -33.36 -16.63
CA GLY A 183 -16.95 -34.37 -16.39
C GLY A 183 -15.84 -34.42 -17.43
N ASN A 184 -15.80 -33.49 -18.40
CA ASN A 184 -14.76 -33.46 -19.43
C ASN A 184 -13.48 -32.85 -18.87
N LYS A 185 -12.33 -33.40 -19.23
CA LYS A 185 -11.02 -32.92 -18.81
C LYS A 185 -10.70 -31.62 -19.54
N LYS A 186 -10.47 -30.52 -18.78
CA LYS A 186 -10.06 -29.20 -19.30
C LYS A 186 -8.56 -28.92 -19.19
N GLY A 187 -7.81 -29.79 -18.57
CA GLY A 187 -6.35 -29.67 -18.45
C GLY A 187 -5.80 -30.40 -17.24
N VAL A 188 -4.50 -30.67 -17.26
CA VAL A 188 -3.73 -31.23 -16.15
C VAL A 188 -2.82 -30.11 -15.64
N LEU A 189 -2.94 -29.74 -14.38
CA LEU A 189 -1.96 -28.87 -13.73
C LEU A 189 -0.67 -29.68 -13.53
N SER A 190 0.36 -29.39 -14.31
CA SER A 190 1.68 -30.02 -14.14
C SER A 190 2.35 -29.51 -12.86
N VAL A 191 3.09 -30.42 -12.20
CA VAL A 191 3.93 -30.07 -11.05
C VAL A 191 5.05 -29.15 -11.55
N GLY A 192 5.00 -27.87 -11.21
CA GLY A 192 6.00 -26.87 -11.64
C GLY A 192 5.44 -25.63 -12.33
N GLU A 193 4.19 -25.63 -12.78
CA GLU A 193 3.53 -24.43 -13.30
C GLU A 193 2.78 -23.66 -12.17
N HIS A 194 3.42 -23.43 -11.06
CA HIS A 194 3.13 -22.28 -10.23
C HIS A 194 3.83 -21.08 -10.87
N LYS A 195 3.25 -20.51 -11.91
CA LYS A 195 3.46 -19.09 -12.15
C LYS A 195 2.68 -18.38 -11.04
N SER A 196 3.48 -17.96 -10.05
CA SER A 196 3.13 -16.97 -9.02
C SER A 196 2.43 -15.76 -9.60
#